data_00ccee8d707b04bcb3ac3baa800b9e29
#
_entry.id   00ccee8d707b04bcb3ac3baa800b9e29
#
_cell.length_a   1.000
_cell.length_b   1.000
_cell.length_c   1.000
_cell.angle_alpha   90.00
_cell.angle_beta   90.00
_cell.angle_gamma   90.00
#
_symmetry.space_group_name_H-M   'P 1'
#
loop_
_entity.id
_entity.type
_entity.pdbx_description
1 polymer ?
#
loop_
_entity_poly.entity_id
_entity_poly.type
_entity_poly.pdbx_seq_one_letter_code
_entity_poly.pdbx_strand_id
1 'polypeptide(L)'
;MSRGRARSLAGLCLLLGIGLAPIPAGAEPSGVTEAFVTAQNADAVDVVDLDGLKRVATIPVPGAPAGIALSPDRARVYVTAPEGKALVVIDAATRRVVRTVALGGGPLGVGVNPVSGAVYVADWYAKRLWQVDPETLAVAGEIPVGTSPSGIAVTPDGRFLLAADRDDDALSLVDTATRQRVAVIPVGTRPFGVTIDPQGKRAYSANVGSNDVSVVDIASRREVGRVKVGERPYAVALAQGRAFATDQYGGTVSTFDAATLEPGPRLDVGEYPEGIQASPDGRTVYVANWESNTLTAIDAAALRVTGTVKTSDGPRAFGQFLR
;
A
#
# COMPACT_ATOMS: atom_id res chain seq x y z
N MET A 1 58.91 -65.88 -35.57
CA MET A 1 58.24 -66.26 -34.32
C MET A 1 58.94 -65.56 -33.19
N SER A 2 58.36 -64.50 -32.69
CA SER A 2 58.64 -63.93 -31.35
C SER A 2 57.67 -62.80 -31.05
N ARG A 3 56.90 -62.95 -29.98
CA ARG A 3 55.87 -62.03 -29.53
C ARG A 3 56.49 -60.95 -28.62
N GLY A 4 56.40 -59.66 -28.99
CA GLY A 4 56.81 -58.58 -28.16
C GLY A 4 55.61 -58.12 -27.31
N ARG A 5 55.80 -57.97 -25.99
CA ARG A 5 54.85 -57.45 -25.00
C ARG A 5 55.02 -55.96 -24.90
N ALA A 6 53.92 -55.18 -25.15
CA ALA A 6 53.82 -53.79 -24.84
C ALA A 6 53.47 -53.61 -23.34
N ARG A 7 54.24 -52.74 -22.64
CA ARG A 7 53.97 -52.28 -21.28
C ARG A 7 53.21 -50.94 -21.39
N SER A 8 51.99 -50.91 -20.84
CA SER A 8 51.17 -49.72 -20.69
C SER A 8 51.58 -48.98 -19.41
N LEU A 9 51.95 -47.68 -19.55
CA LEU A 9 52.11 -46.76 -18.42
C LEU A 9 50.79 -46.03 -18.26
N ALA A 10 50.14 -46.27 -17.11
CA ALA A 10 48.96 -45.49 -16.67
C ALA A 10 49.45 -44.22 -15.98
N GLY A 11 49.24 -43.08 -16.62
CA GLY A 11 49.44 -41.76 -15.99
C GLY A 11 48.21 -41.35 -15.18
N LEU A 12 48.41 -41.17 -13.86
CA LEU A 12 47.42 -40.68 -12.92
C LEU A 12 47.34 -39.17 -13.00
N CYS A 13 46.32 -38.61 -13.68
CA CYS A 13 46.01 -37.18 -13.63
C CYS A 13 45.19 -36.88 -12.40
N LEU A 14 45.78 -36.20 -11.41
CA LEU A 14 45.10 -35.60 -10.26
C LEU A 14 44.40 -34.29 -10.74
N LEU A 15 43.10 -34.34 -10.92
CA LEU A 15 42.26 -33.14 -11.13
C LEU A 15 41.98 -32.49 -9.75
N LEU A 16 42.67 -31.40 -9.46
CA LEU A 16 42.30 -30.50 -8.37
C LEU A 16 41.01 -29.78 -8.76
N GLY A 17 39.89 -30.21 -8.23
CA GLY A 17 38.61 -29.52 -8.31
C GLY A 17 38.65 -28.29 -7.41
N ILE A 18 38.82 -27.08 -8.01
CA ILE A 18 38.58 -25.80 -7.30
C ILE A 18 37.05 -25.69 -7.18
N GLY A 19 36.53 -25.99 -5.99
CA GLY A 19 35.15 -25.74 -5.64
C GLY A 19 34.91 -24.21 -5.62
N LEU A 20 34.27 -23.65 -6.65
CA LEU A 20 33.67 -22.32 -6.55
C LEU A 20 32.54 -22.39 -5.54
N ALA A 21 32.69 -21.70 -4.41
CA ALA A 21 31.58 -21.43 -3.51
C ALA A 21 30.48 -20.68 -4.28
N PRO A 22 29.19 -21.01 -4.08
CA PRO A 22 28.11 -20.30 -4.71
C PRO A 22 28.15 -18.84 -4.22
N ILE A 23 28.27 -17.89 -5.17
CA ILE A 23 28.05 -16.46 -4.91
C ILE A 23 26.60 -16.36 -4.42
N PRO A 24 26.33 -15.72 -3.26
CA PRO A 24 24.96 -15.50 -2.83
C PRO A 24 24.23 -14.75 -3.95
N ALA A 25 23.12 -15.32 -4.42
CA ALA A 25 22.28 -14.70 -5.42
C ALA A 25 21.93 -13.28 -4.91
N GLY A 26 22.38 -12.27 -5.62
CA GLY A 26 22.00 -10.89 -5.36
C GLY A 26 20.49 -10.83 -5.33
N ALA A 27 19.95 -10.14 -4.33
CA ALA A 27 18.51 -9.95 -4.22
C ALA A 27 18.01 -9.31 -5.52
N GLU A 28 17.05 -9.96 -6.19
CA GLU A 28 16.35 -9.37 -7.33
C GLU A 28 15.78 -8.02 -6.89
N PRO A 29 15.92 -6.95 -7.69
CA PRO A 29 15.40 -5.64 -7.32
C PRO A 29 13.88 -5.75 -7.04
N SER A 30 13.40 -5.00 -6.04
CA SER A 30 11.99 -4.97 -5.63
C SER A 30 11.01 -4.59 -6.75
N GLY A 31 11.53 -4.14 -7.89
CA GLY A 31 10.75 -3.58 -8.99
C GLY A 31 10.12 -2.21 -8.66
N VAL A 32 10.42 -1.67 -7.47
CA VAL A 32 10.01 -0.34 -7.01
C VAL A 32 11.24 0.43 -6.64
N THR A 33 11.37 1.63 -7.19
CA THR A 33 12.55 2.48 -6.98
C THR A 33 12.21 3.81 -6.32
N GLU A 34 10.95 4.21 -6.33
CA GLU A 34 10.50 5.50 -5.82
C GLU A 34 9.24 5.36 -4.95
N ALA A 35 9.10 6.24 -3.97
CA ALA A 35 7.85 6.49 -3.25
C ALA A 35 7.40 7.93 -3.52
N PHE A 36 6.09 8.10 -3.78
CA PHE A 36 5.42 9.39 -3.84
C PHE A 36 4.66 9.59 -2.54
N VAL A 37 5.15 10.45 -1.67
CA VAL A 37 4.65 10.65 -0.31
C VAL A 37 3.90 11.97 -0.23
N THR A 38 2.58 11.94 0.01
CA THR A 38 1.81 13.17 0.26
C THR A 38 2.27 13.79 1.56
N ALA A 39 2.58 15.08 1.55
CA ALA A 39 2.97 15.91 2.69
C ALA A 39 1.91 16.97 2.91
N GLN A 40 0.96 16.68 3.80
CA GLN A 40 -0.30 17.37 3.96
C GLN A 40 -0.11 18.84 4.36
N ASN A 41 0.71 19.10 5.38
CA ASN A 41 0.93 20.45 5.90
C ASN A 41 1.85 21.29 4.99
N ALA A 42 2.62 20.62 4.14
CA ALA A 42 3.52 21.28 3.18
C ALA A 42 2.85 21.53 1.82
N ASP A 43 1.59 21.16 1.62
CA ASP A 43 0.92 21.27 0.33
C ASP A 43 1.73 20.66 -0.82
N ALA A 44 2.28 19.47 -0.62
CA ALA A 44 3.23 18.87 -1.54
C ALA A 44 3.14 17.34 -1.62
N VAL A 45 3.76 16.78 -2.65
CA VAL A 45 4.11 15.37 -2.75
C VAL A 45 5.62 15.26 -2.87
N ASP A 46 6.25 14.58 -1.94
CA ASP A 46 7.68 14.26 -2.02
C ASP A 46 7.91 13.02 -2.86
N VAL A 47 9.00 13.01 -3.61
CA VAL A 47 9.50 11.82 -4.29
C VAL A 47 10.75 11.35 -3.56
N VAL A 48 10.70 10.13 -3.08
CA VAL A 48 11.79 9.49 -2.33
C VAL A 48 12.36 8.36 -3.18
N ASP A 49 13.67 8.42 -3.46
CA ASP A 49 14.44 7.29 -3.95
C ASP A 49 14.58 6.25 -2.84
N LEU A 50 14.14 5.02 -3.10
CA LEU A 50 14.06 3.96 -2.09
C LEU A 50 15.38 3.20 -1.91
N ASP A 51 16.23 3.15 -2.94
CA ASP A 51 17.53 2.50 -2.85
C ASP A 51 18.48 3.28 -1.94
N GLY A 52 18.47 4.61 -2.08
CA GLY A 52 19.30 5.50 -1.26
C GLY A 52 18.59 6.06 -0.03
N LEU A 53 17.31 5.78 0.19
CA LEU A 53 16.44 6.41 1.19
C LEU A 53 16.64 7.93 1.23
N LYS A 54 16.46 8.57 0.06
CA LYS A 54 16.70 9.99 -0.13
C LYS A 54 15.54 10.67 -0.84
N ARG A 55 15.10 11.81 -0.31
CA ARG A 55 14.16 12.68 -1.01
C ARG A 55 14.86 13.33 -2.23
N VAL A 56 14.32 13.09 -3.42
CA VAL A 56 14.92 13.53 -4.70
C VAL A 56 14.10 14.62 -5.40
N ALA A 57 12.85 14.81 -5.03
CA ALA A 57 12.01 15.91 -5.53
C ALA A 57 10.89 16.24 -4.56
N THR A 58 10.31 17.43 -4.72
CA THR A 58 9.08 17.87 -4.05
C THR A 58 8.20 18.54 -5.10
N ILE A 59 6.96 18.08 -5.21
CA ILE A 59 5.99 18.52 -6.20
C ILE A 59 4.91 19.32 -5.48
N PRO A 60 4.69 20.61 -5.79
CA PRO A 60 3.62 21.40 -5.18
C PRO A 60 2.24 20.81 -5.52
N VAL A 61 1.43 20.55 -4.50
CA VAL A 61 0.05 20.06 -4.60
C VAL A 61 -0.77 20.77 -3.54
N PRO A 62 -1.29 21.98 -3.82
CA PRO A 62 -2.07 22.73 -2.86
C PRO A 62 -3.40 22.05 -2.47
N GLY A 63 -3.84 22.25 -1.24
CA GLY A 63 -5.12 21.77 -0.73
C GLY A 63 -5.02 20.56 0.19
N ALA A 64 -3.95 20.49 0.97
CA ALA A 64 -3.71 19.48 2.02
C ALA A 64 -3.74 18.04 1.48
N PRO A 65 -2.80 17.63 0.59
CA PRO A 65 -2.82 16.33 -0.07
C PRO A 65 -2.81 15.17 0.95
N ALA A 66 -3.69 14.19 0.74
CA ALA A 66 -3.91 13.10 1.69
C ALA A 66 -3.81 11.71 1.05
N GLY A 67 -4.82 11.28 0.31
CA GLY A 67 -4.85 9.98 -0.34
C GLY A 67 -3.99 9.96 -1.59
N ILE A 68 -3.43 8.78 -1.89
CA ILE A 68 -2.55 8.58 -3.05
C ILE A 68 -2.75 7.19 -3.66
N ALA A 69 -2.74 7.12 -4.99
CA ALA A 69 -2.75 5.86 -5.72
C ALA A 69 -2.01 6.02 -7.06
N LEU A 70 -1.48 4.92 -7.58
CA LEU A 70 -0.83 4.88 -8.89
C LEU A 70 -1.73 4.21 -9.93
N SER A 71 -1.57 4.63 -11.20
CA SER A 71 -2.13 3.88 -12.33
C SER A 71 -1.48 2.49 -12.44
N PRO A 72 -2.15 1.50 -13.08
CA PRO A 72 -1.61 0.14 -13.20
C PRO A 72 -0.24 0.08 -13.90
N ASP A 73 0.00 0.97 -14.86
CA ASP A 73 1.28 1.13 -15.56
C ASP A 73 2.32 1.98 -14.79
N ARG A 74 1.92 2.50 -13.60
CA ARG A 74 2.73 3.39 -12.75
C ARG A 74 3.18 4.69 -13.43
N ALA A 75 2.53 5.08 -14.52
CA ALA A 75 2.85 6.32 -15.22
C ALA A 75 2.18 7.55 -14.59
N ARG A 76 1.06 7.36 -13.90
CA ARG A 76 0.30 8.44 -13.25
C ARG A 76 0.20 8.21 -11.74
N VAL A 77 0.27 9.31 -10.99
CA VAL A 77 0.00 9.35 -9.55
C VAL A 77 -1.25 10.19 -9.34
N TYR A 78 -2.24 9.62 -8.68
CA TYR A 78 -3.49 10.26 -8.32
C TYR A 78 -3.44 10.67 -6.85
N VAL A 79 -3.66 11.94 -6.56
CA VAL A 79 -3.56 12.53 -5.22
C VAL A 79 -4.85 13.25 -4.88
N THR A 80 -5.47 12.92 -3.77
CA THR A 80 -6.60 13.69 -3.27
C THR A 80 -6.10 14.92 -2.51
N ALA A 81 -6.74 16.06 -2.77
CA ALA A 81 -6.51 17.32 -2.08
C ALA A 81 -7.83 17.76 -1.42
N PRO A 82 -8.10 17.34 -0.16
CA PRO A 82 -9.39 17.57 0.50
C PRO A 82 -9.80 19.03 0.61
N GLU A 83 -8.89 19.92 1.01
CA GLU A 83 -9.16 21.36 1.11
C GLU A 83 -9.27 22.02 -0.29
N GLY A 84 -8.51 21.50 -1.26
CA GLY A 84 -8.62 21.89 -2.66
C GLY A 84 -9.86 21.31 -3.36
N LYS A 85 -10.61 20.39 -2.71
CA LYS A 85 -11.80 19.69 -3.25
C LYS A 85 -11.54 19.06 -4.62
N ALA A 86 -10.37 18.44 -4.79
CA ALA A 86 -9.90 17.99 -6.09
C ALA A 86 -9.14 16.65 -6.02
N LEU A 87 -9.10 15.99 -7.18
CA LEU A 87 -8.14 14.95 -7.49
C LEU A 87 -7.06 15.58 -8.38
N VAL A 88 -5.81 15.53 -7.94
CA VAL A 88 -4.64 16.00 -8.68
C VAL A 88 -3.97 14.81 -9.33
N VAL A 89 -3.63 14.96 -10.62
CA VAL A 89 -2.96 13.91 -11.40
C VAL A 89 -1.55 14.38 -11.73
N ILE A 90 -0.57 13.58 -11.34
CA ILE A 90 0.85 13.83 -11.57
C ILE A 90 1.36 12.82 -12.59
N ASP A 91 2.13 13.28 -13.56
CA ASP A 91 2.95 12.41 -14.41
C ASP A 91 4.18 11.98 -13.61
N ALA A 92 4.32 10.67 -13.39
CA ALA A 92 5.33 10.13 -12.49
C ALA A 92 6.76 10.29 -13.04
N ALA A 93 6.95 10.24 -14.34
CA ALA A 93 8.27 10.35 -14.96
C ALA A 93 8.79 11.80 -14.96
N THR A 94 7.94 12.75 -15.32
CA THR A 94 8.29 14.18 -15.35
C THR A 94 8.13 14.86 -14.00
N ARG A 95 7.44 14.22 -13.04
CA ARG A 95 7.14 14.74 -11.69
C ARG A 95 6.39 16.08 -11.75
N ARG A 96 5.43 16.19 -12.67
CA ARG A 96 4.62 17.40 -12.88
C ARG A 96 3.15 17.11 -12.76
N VAL A 97 2.41 18.05 -12.17
CA VAL A 97 0.96 18.04 -12.21
C VAL A 97 0.51 18.22 -13.66
N VAL A 98 -0.25 17.25 -14.19
CA VAL A 98 -0.78 17.28 -15.56
C VAL A 98 -2.27 17.60 -15.60
N ARG A 99 -2.99 17.39 -14.51
CA ARG A 99 -4.42 17.67 -14.41
C ARG A 99 -4.85 17.90 -12.96
N THR A 100 -5.82 18.76 -12.78
CA THR A 100 -6.61 18.89 -11.55
C THR A 100 -8.08 18.70 -11.90
N VAL A 101 -8.72 17.70 -11.27
CA VAL A 101 -10.14 17.37 -11.48
C VAL A 101 -10.92 17.88 -10.28
N ALA A 102 -11.78 18.86 -10.48
CA ALA A 102 -12.64 19.37 -9.42
C ALA A 102 -13.71 18.32 -9.10
N LEU A 103 -13.80 17.91 -7.83
CA LEU A 103 -14.76 16.92 -7.34
C LEU A 103 -15.85 17.54 -6.45
N GLY A 104 -15.51 18.59 -5.73
CA GLY A 104 -16.34 19.11 -4.64
C GLY A 104 -16.20 18.24 -3.38
N GLY A 105 -17.10 18.36 -2.41
CA GLY A 105 -17.11 17.55 -1.19
C GLY A 105 -15.79 17.53 -0.42
N GLY A 106 -15.43 16.37 0.07
CA GLY A 106 -14.17 16.09 0.79
C GLY A 106 -13.46 14.86 0.23
N PRO A 107 -12.74 14.96 -0.90
CA PRO A 107 -12.01 13.81 -1.46
C PRO A 107 -10.92 13.34 -0.49
N LEU A 108 -10.98 12.08 -0.04
CA LEU A 108 -10.03 11.56 0.96
C LEU A 108 -9.30 10.32 0.42
N GLY A 109 -9.86 9.14 0.54
CA GLY A 109 -9.24 7.93 0.01
C GLY A 109 -9.33 7.86 -1.51
N VAL A 110 -8.32 7.27 -2.14
CA VAL A 110 -8.30 7.02 -3.58
C VAL A 110 -7.84 5.59 -3.86
N GLY A 111 -8.51 4.92 -4.79
CA GLY A 111 -8.15 3.59 -5.25
C GLY A 111 -8.26 3.50 -6.76
N VAL A 112 -7.43 2.68 -7.37
CA VAL A 112 -7.41 2.45 -8.82
C VAL A 112 -7.74 1.00 -9.11
N ASN A 113 -8.62 0.78 -10.07
CA ASN A 113 -8.90 -0.56 -10.56
C ASN A 113 -7.69 -1.08 -11.34
N PRO A 114 -7.06 -2.19 -10.92
CA PRO A 114 -5.82 -2.65 -11.54
C PRO A 114 -6.01 -3.19 -12.96
N VAL A 115 -7.25 -3.48 -13.36
CA VAL A 115 -7.58 -4.03 -14.68
C VAL A 115 -8.05 -2.94 -15.65
N SER A 116 -9.00 -2.09 -15.20
CA SER A 116 -9.60 -1.06 -16.09
C SER A 116 -8.92 0.30 -15.97
N GLY A 117 -8.10 0.52 -14.94
CA GLY A 117 -7.53 1.84 -14.65
C GLY A 117 -8.49 2.85 -14.03
N ALA A 118 -9.79 2.53 -13.91
CA ALA A 118 -10.77 3.45 -13.33
C ALA A 118 -10.37 3.89 -11.93
N VAL A 119 -10.47 5.20 -11.67
CA VAL A 119 -10.08 5.80 -10.40
C VAL A 119 -11.32 6.06 -9.55
N TYR A 120 -11.27 5.63 -8.28
CA TYR A 120 -12.35 5.84 -7.32
C TYR A 120 -11.86 6.74 -6.20
N VAL A 121 -12.67 7.74 -5.83
CA VAL A 121 -12.32 8.70 -4.78
C VAL A 121 -13.45 8.76 -3.75
N ALA A 122 -13.13 8.58 -2.47
CA ALA A 122 -14.09 8.65 -1.37
C ALA A 122 -14.44 10.11 -1.06
N ASP A 123 -15.74 10.40 -0.96
CA ASP A 123 -16.24 11.69 -0.48
C ASP A 123 -16.57 11.59 1.01
N TRP A 124 -15.68 12.13 1.83
CA TRP A 124 -15.82 12.12 3.28
C TRP A 124 -17.12 12.71 3.81
N TYR A 125 -17.70 13.70 3.11
CA TYR A 125 -18.89 14.43 3.54
C TYR A 125 -20.19 13.92 2.91
N ALA A 126 -20.08 13.12 1.83
CA ALA A 126 -21.25 12.55 1.15
C ALA A 126 -21.08 11.04 1.02
N LYS A 127 -22.13 10.29 1.22
CA LYS A 127 -22.15 8.81 1.19
C LYS A 127 -21.94 8.26 -0.22
N ARG A 128 -20.81 8.62 -0.85
CA ARG A 128 -20.50 8.25 -2.25
C ARG A 128 -19.01 8.12 -2.50
N LEU A 129 -18.70 7.44 -3.59
CA LEU A 129 -17.43 7.51 -4.27
C LEU A 129 -17.64 8.20 -5.61
N TRP A 130 -16.73 9.06 -6.03
CA TRP A 130 -16.63 9.44 -7.44
C TRP A 130 -15.88 8.36 -8.19
N GLN A 131 -16.33 8.09 -9.43
CA GLN A 131 -15.55 7.36 -10.41
C GLN A 131 -15.01 8.35 -11.44
N VAL A 132 -13.69 8.33 -11.66
CA VAL A 132 -13.01 9.15 -12.66
C VAL A 132 -12.47 8.22 -13.75
N ASP A 133 -12.74 8.60 -14.99
CA ASP A 133 -12.27 7.88 -16.16
C ASP A 133 -10.76 8.09 -16.34
N PRO A 134 -9.95 7.03 -16.51
CA PRO A 134 -8.51 7.14 -16.53
C PRO A 134 -7.94 7.84 -17.78
N GLU A 135 -8.69 7.82 -18.89
CA GLU A 135 -8.22 8.40 -20.16
C GLU A 135 -8.57 9.88 -20.27
N THR A 136 -9.85 10.19 -20.04
CA THR A 136 -10.36 11.56 -20.16
C THR A 136 -10.15 12.41 -18.92
N LEU A 137 -9.87 11.75 -17.76
CA LEU A 137 -9.78 12.37 -16.44
C LEU A 137 -11.04 13.17 -16.08
N ALA A 138 -12.19 12.75 -16.58
CA ALA A 138 -13.49 13.32 -16.25
C ALA A 138 -14.22 12.45 -15.21
N VAL A 139 -15.10 13.07 -14.42
CA VAL A 139 -15.99 12.33 -13.52
C VAL A 139 -16.98 11.53 -14.36
N ALA A 140 -16.89 10.20 -14.31
CA ALA A 140 -17.72 9.27 -15.07
C ALA A 140 -19.00 8.88 -14.33
N GLY A 141 -19.12 9.21 -13.05
CA GLY A 141 -20.28 8.92 -12.23
C GLY A 141 -19.99 8.86 -10.74
N GLU A 142 -21.02 8.52 -10.00
CA GLU A 142 -21.00 8.38 -8.55
C GLU A 142 -21.48 6.98 -8.14
N ILE A 143 -20.96 6.46 -7.06
CA ILE A 143 -21.32 5.15 -6.50
C ILE A 143 -21.74 5.38 -5.05
N PRO A 144 -22.99 5.07 -4.67
CA PRO A 144 -23.45 5.22 -3.30
C PRO A 144 -22.80 4.18 -2.39
N VAL A 145 -22.29 4.64 -1.23
CA VAL A 145 -21.67 3.84 -0.17
C VAL A 145 -22.22 4.28 1.20
N GLY A 146 -21.53 3.96 2.30
CA GLY A 146 -21.95 4.37 3.63
C GLY A 146 -21.44 5.75 4.05
N THR A 147 -21.52 6.03 5.35
CA THR A 147 -21.24 7.36 5.94
C THR A 147 -19.75 7.55 6.15
N SER A 148 -19.23 8.73 5.76
CA SER A 148 -17.83 9.13 5.89
C SER A 148 -16.87 8.10 5.28
N PRO A 149 -17.02 7.76 3.97
CA PRO A 149 -16.14 6.79 3.34
C PRO A 149 -14.69 7.30 3.35
N SER A 150 -13.76 6.43 3.76
CA SER A 150 -12.36 6.76 3.95
C SER A 150 -11.43 5.97 3.00
N GLY A 151 -10.89 4.85 3.43
CA GLY A 151 -10.00 4.03 2.60
C GLY A 151 -10.75 3.24 1.53
N ILE A 152 -10.07 3.05 0.40
CA ILE A 152 -10.59 2.28 -0.74
C ILE A 152 -9.56 1.23 -1.14
N ALA A 153 -10.02 0.00 -1.38
CA ALA A 153 -9.22 -1.04 -2.01
C ALA A 153 -10.02 -1.74 -3.11
N VAL A 154 -9.35 -2.09 -4.20
CA VAL A 154 -9.95 -2.83 -5.34
C VAL A 154 -9.33 -4.22 -5.40
N THR A 155 -10.14 -5.26 -5.65
CA THR A 155 -9.63 -6.63 -5.80
C THR A 155 -8.69 -6.74 -7.00
N PRO A 156 -7.68 -7.65 -6.97
CA PRO A 156 -6.71 -7.81 -8.06
C PRO A 156 -7.33 -8.12 -9.42
N ASP A 157 -8.49 -8.78 -9.44
CA ASP A 157 -9.27 -9.04 -10.66
C ASP A 157 -10.10 -7.84 -11.14
N GLY A 158 -10.08 -6.74 -10.40
CA GLY A 158 -10.82 -5.51 -10.69
C GLY A 158 -12.32 -5.59 -10.47
N ARG A 159 -12.87 -6.73 -10.01
CA ARG A 159 -14.30 -6.98 -9.93
C ARG A 159 -14.98 -6.27 -8.78
N PHE A 160 -14.36 -6.26 -7.62
CA PHE A 160 -14.92 -5.66 -6.42
C PHE A 160 -14.07 -4.51 -5.90
N LEU A 161 -14.75 -3.56 -5.31
CA LEU A 161 -14.16 -2.48 -4.54
C LEU A 161 -14.72 -2.54 -3.13
N LEU A 162 -13.86 -2.36 -2.12
CA LEU A 162 -14.26 -2.12 -0.74
C LEU A 162 -13.97 -0.66 -0.37
N ALA A 163 -14.95 -0.03 0.29
CA ALA A 163 -14.80 1.28 0.90
C ALA A 163 -15.06 1.16 2.41
N ALA A 164 -14.19 1.75 3.21
CA ALA A 164 -14.40 1.81 4.66
C ALA A 164 -15.38 2.94 4.99
N ASP A 165 -16.58 2.58 5.41
CA ASP A 165 -17.65 3.48 5.82
C ASP A 165 -17.49 3.77 7.32
N ARG A 166 -16.66 4.76 7.63
CA ARG A 166 -16.14 5.01 8.99
C ARG A 166 -17.23 5.15 10.05
N ASP A 167 -18.25 5.94 9.76
CA ASP A 167 -19.27 6.28 10.73
C ASP A 167 -20.49 5.31 10.71
N ASP A 168 -20.40 4.24 9.88
CA ASP A 168 -21.34 3.12 9.87
C ASP A 168 -20.72 1.83 10.45
N ASP A 169 -19.46 1.85 10.92
CA ASP A 169 -18.74 0.68 11.43
C ASP A 169 -18.75 -0.51 10.45
N ALA A 170 -18.62 -0.25 9.17
CA ALA A 170 -18.81 -1.24 8.11
C ALA A 170 -17.88 -1.00 6.90
N LEU A 171 -17.78 -2.02 6.06
CA LEU A 171 -17.24 -1.91 4.71
C LEU A 171 -18.38 -2.01 3.68
N SER A 172 -18.45 -1.08 2.74
CA SER A 172 -19.24 -1.25 1.52
C SER A 172 -18.49 -2.13 0.52
N LEU A 173 -19.11 -3.22 0.06
CA LEU A 173 -18.64 -4.00 -1.08
C LEU A 173 -19.40 -3.56 -2.32
N VAL A 174 -18.67 -3.07 -3.33
CA VAL A 174 -19.21 -2.57 -4.59
C VAL A 174 -18.77 -3.48 -5.74
N ASP A 175 -19.69 -3.87 -6.60
CA ASP A 175 -19.38 -4.48 -7.89
C ASP A 175 -19.04 -3.36 -8.89
N THR A 176 -17.82 -3.38 -9.41
CA THR A 176 -17.28 -2.29 -10.25
C THR A 176 -17.92 -2.20 -11.61
N ALA A 177 -18.40 -3.33 -12.16
CA ALA A 177 -19.04 -3.37 -13.47
C ALA A 177 -20.46 -2.78 -13.43
N THR A 178 -21.22 -3.11 -12.39
CA THR A 178 -22.59 -2.60 -12.21
C THR A 178 -22.65 -1.28 -11.46
N ARG A 179 -21.57 -0.89 -10.78
CA ARG A 179 -21.49 0.29 -9.88
C ARG A 179 -22.50 0.24 -8.73
N GLN A 180 -22.85 -0.96 -8.29
CA GLN A 180 -23.82 -1.19 -7.24
C GLN A 180 -23.13 -1.65 -5.95
N ARG A 181 -23.51 -1.09 -4.81
CA ARG A 181 -23.18 -1.65 -3.51
C ARG A 181 -23.91 -2.97 -3.32
N VAL A 182 -23.17 -4.09 -3.36
CA VAL A 182 -23.74 -5.46 -3.31
C VAL A 182 -23.73 -6.06 -1.90
N ALA A 183 -23.03 -5.44 -0.96
CA ALA A 183 -23.08 -5.81 0.46
C ALA A 183 -22.63 -4.65 1.36
N VAL A 184 -23.08 -4.71 2.62
CA VAL A 184 -22.56 -3.96 3.76
C VAL A 184 -22.01 -5.01 4.73
N ILE A 185 -20.75 -4.93 5.07
CA ILE A 185 -20.04 -5.91 5.90
C ILE A 185 -19.67 -5.24 7.23
N PRO A 186 -20.33 -5.58 8.34
CA PRO A 186 -19.96 -5.05 9.65
C PRO A 186 -18.52 -5.42 10.02
N VAL A 187 -17.79 -4.46 10.63
CA VAL A 187 -16.41 -4.62 11.09
C VAL A 187 -16.25 -3.98 12.47
N GLY A 188 -15.03 -3.69 12.91
CA GLY A 188 -14.80 -2.93 14.13
C GLY A 188 -15.21 -1.46 14.01
N THR A 189 -15.07 -0.73 15.13
CA THR A 189 -15.56 0.65 15.22
C THR A 189 -14.65 1.61 14.45
N ARG A 190 -15.28 2.44 13.62
CA ARG A 190 -14.65 3.47 12.81
C ARG A 190 -13.53 2.91 11.92
N PRO A 191 -13.84 2.02 10.95
CA PRO A 191 -12.87 1.56 9.96
C PRO A 191 -12.30 2.74 9.18
N PHE A 192 -10.98 2.71 8.88
CA PHE A 192 -10.33 3.82 8.16
C PHE A 192 -9.59 3.31 6.93
N GLY A 193 -8.44 2.68 7.07
CA GLY A 193 -7.72 2.05 5.97
C GLY A 193 -8.24 0.63 5.70
N VAL A 194 -8.34 0.28 4.44
CA VAL A 194 -8.68 -1.08 3.99
C VAL A 194 -7.66 -1.57 2.97
N THR A 195 -7.21 -2.82 3.13
CA THR A 195 -6.25 -3.48 2.24
C THR A 195 -6.77 -4.85 1.87
N ILE A 196 -6.57 -5.27 0.63
CA ILE A 196 -6.95 -6.60 0.12
C ILE A 196 -5.69 -7.42 -0.09
N ASP A 197 -5.75 -8.72 0.22
CA ASP A 197 -4.64 -9.62 -0.03
C ASP A 197 -4.37 -9.81 -1.54
N PRO A 198 -3.15 -10.20 -1.94
CA PRO A 198 -2.81 -10.39 -3.35
C PRO A 198 -3.65 -11.43 -4.07
N GLN A 199 -4.33 -12.31 -3.34
CA GLN A 199 -5.23 -13.34 -3.89
C GLN A 199 -6.67 -12.83 -4.07
N GLY A 200 -7.00 -11.63 -3.59
CA GLY A 200 -8.35 -11.07 -3.64
C GLY A 200 -9.35 -11.80 -2.76
N LYS A 201 -8.90 -12.54 -1.75
CA LYS A 201 -9.75 -13.36 -0.89
C LYS A 201 -10.12 -12.70 0.43
N ARG A 202 -9.17 -12.01 1.04
CA ARG A 202 -9.35 -11.35 2.35
C ARG A 202 -9.12 -9.85 2.25
N ALA A 203 -9.93 -9.10 2.98
CA ALA A 203 -9.70 -7.69 3.25
C ALA A 203 -9.39 -7.47 4.73
N TYR A 204 -8.53 -6.51 5.00
CA TYR A 204 -8.07 -6.11 6.32
C TYR A 204 -8.47 -4.66 6.55
N SER A 205 -9.29 -4.41 7.57
CA SER A 205 -9.79 -3.09 7.93
C SER A 205 -9.16 -2.62 9.23
N ALA A 206 -8.42 -1.52 9.20
CA ALA A 206 -7.92 -0.87 10.40
C ALA A 206 -9.04 -0.05 11.05
N ASN A 207 -9.41 -0.39 12.29
CA ASN A 207 -10.56 0.19 12.98
C ASN A 207 -10.07 1.16 14.07
N VAL A 208 -10.03 2.45 13.74
CA VAL A 208 -9.45 3.49 14.61
C VAL A 208 -10.19 3.67 15.94
N GLY A 209 -11.46 3.28 16.02
CA GLY A 209 -12.29 3.43 17.23
C GLY A 209 -12.23 2.25 18.18
N SER A 210 -11.93 1.03 17.68
CA SER A 210 -11.89 -0.20 18.50
C SER A 210 -10.47 -0.74 18.73
N ASN A 211 -9.44 -0.11 18.16
CA ASN A 211 -8.03 -0.51 18.29
C ASN A 211 -7.79 -1.96 17.86
N ASP A 212 -8.33 -2.30 16.69
CA ASP A 212 -8.18 -3.64 16.11
C ASP A 212 -8.18 -3.60 14.58
N VAL A 213 -7.84 -4.74 13.99
CA VAL A 213 -7.95 -4.99 12.56
C VAL A 213 -8.97 -6.10 12.36
N SER A 214 -10.04 -5.81 11.61
CA SER A 214 -11.00 -6.81 11.14
C SER A 214 -10.48 -7.50 9.90
N VAL A 215 -10.63 -8.83 9.84
CA VAL A 215 -10.33 -9.64 8.66
C VAL A 215 -11.63 -10.13 8.05
N VAL A 216 -11.89 -9.73 6.82
CA VAL A 216 -13.11 -10.03 6.07
C VAL A 216 -12.82 -11.02 4.96
N ASP A 217 -13.61 -12.08 4.86
CA ASP A 217 -13.66 -12.95 3.68
C ASP A 217 -14.60 -12.34 2.63
N ILE A 218 -14.03 -11.99 1.47
CA ILE A 218 -14.72 -11.24 0.43
C ILE A 218 -15.82 -12.10 -0.22
N ALA A 219 -15.59 -13.40 -0.39
CA ALA A 219 -16.55 -14.30 -1.05
C ALA A 219 -17.79 -14.52 -0.19
N SER A 220 -17.62 -14.79 1.10
CA SER A 220 -18.75 -14.95 2.04
C SER A 220 -19.32 -13.61 2.53
N ARG A 221 -18.63 -12.49 2.28
CA ARG A 221 -19.03 -11.14 2.70
C ARG A 221 -19.19 -11.02 4.21
N ARG A 222 -18.25 -11.61 4.97
CA ARG A 222 -18.32 -11.65 6.43
C ARG A 222 -16.96 -11.40 7.06
N GLU A 223 -16.96 -10.79 8.24
CA GLU A 223 -15.81 -10.81 9.12
C GLU A 223 -15.53 -12.24 9.57
N VAL A 224 -14.30 -12.71 9.41
CA VAL A 224 -13.85 -14.06 9.76
C VAL A 224 -12.82 -14.05 10.90
N GLY A 225 -12.38 -12.89 11.32
CA GLY A 225 -11.46 -12.74 12.44
C GLY A 225 -11.19 -11.29 12.76
N ARG A 226 -10.65 -11.06 13.96
CA ARG A 226 -10.28 -9.74 14.45
C ARG A 226 -9.06 -9.82 15.35
N VAL A 227 -8.12 -8.91 15.16
CA VAL A 227 -6.86 -8.87 15.91
C VAL A 227 -6.75 -7.55 16.64
N LYS A 228 -6.49 -7.58 17.94
CA LYS A 228 -6.16 -6.39 18.72
C LYS A 228 -4.75 -5.92 18.35
N VAL A 229 -4.61 -4.63 18.08
CA VAL A 229 -3.37 -3.97 17.72
C VAL A 229 -3.10 -2.78 18.65
N GLY A 230 -2.21 -1.88 18.28
CA GLY A 230 -1.96 -0.68 19.06
C GLY A 230 -3.09 0.36 18.98
N GLU A 231 -2.83 1.53 19.51
CA GLU A 231 -3.84 2.58 19.64
C GLU A 231 -4.06 3.30 18.30
N ARG A 232 -5.33 3.39 17.88
CA ARG A 232 -5.81 4.08 16.69
C ARG A 232 -5.13 3.55 15.41
N PRO A 233 -5.32 2.27 15.05
CA PRO A 233 -4.75 1.72 13.82
C PRO A 233 -5.30 2.46 12.59
N TYR A 234 -4.39 2.87 11.68
CA TYR A 234 -4.76 3.73 10.57
C TYR A 234 -4.85 2.99 9.23
N ALA A 235 -3.85 2.17 8.92
CA ALA A 235 -3.77 1.39 7.70
C ALA A 235 -3.04 0.05 7.92
N VAL A 236 -3.16 -0.87 6.97
CA VAL A 236 -2.56 -2.21 7.01
C VAL A 236 -1.79 -2.46 5.73
N ALA A 237 -0.60 -3.05 5.82
CA ALA A 237 0.14 -3.64 4.71
C ALA A 237 0.34 -5.14 4.94
N LEU A 238 0.51 -5.90 3.85
CA LEU A 238 0.73 -7.34 3.90
C LEU A 238 2.09 -7.68 3.28
N ALA A 239 2.93 -8.39 4.01
CA ALA A 239 4.24 -8.83 3.55
C ALA A 239 4.67 -10.12 4.26
N GLN A 240 5.34 -11.04 3.57
CA GLN A 240 5.92 -12.27 4.14
C GLN A 240 4.93 -13.08 4.99
N GLY A 241 3.65 -13.17 4.58
CA GLY A 241 2.61 -13.88 5.34
C GLY A 241 2.15 -13.16 6.60
N ARG A 242 2.56 -11.91 6.82
CA ARG A 242 2.22 -11.07 7.97
C ARG A 242 1.42 -9.85 7.56
N ALA A 243 0.62 -9.35 8.49
CA ALA A 243 0.02 -8.04 8.42
C ALA A 243 0.81 -7.07 9.32
N PHE A 244 0.92 -5.84 8.85
CA PHE A 244 1.59 -4.70 9.49
C PHE A 244 0.57 -3.59 9.60
N ALA A 245 0.14 -3.25 10.81
CA ALA A 245 -0.85 -2.20 11.07
C ALA A 245 -0.17 -1.01 11.73
N THR A 246 -0.33 0.19 11.18
CA THR A 246 0.15 1.42 11.82
C THR A 246 -0.72 1.76 13.01
N ASP A 247 -0.09 1.98 14.17
CA ASP A 247 -0.73 2.39 15.43
C ASP A 247 -0.46 3.89 15.63
N GLN A 248 -1.36 4.74 15.14
CA GLN A 248 -1.13 6.18 14.98
C GLN A 248 -0.70 6.86 16.30
N TYR A 249 -1.40 6.58 17.41
CA TYR A 249 -1.09 7.20 18.70
C TYR A 249 0.04 6.50 19.46
N GLY A 250 0.35 5.27 19.09
CA GLY A 250 1.43 4.50 19.71
C GLY A 250 2.82 4.76 19.12
N GLY A 251 2.92 5.40 17.96
CA GLY A 251 4.20 5.56 17.25
C GLY A 251 4.79 4.25 16.77
N THR A 252 3.97 3.20 16.63
CA THR A 252 4.40 1.83 16.34
C THR A 252 3.72 1.25 15.11
N VAL A 253 4.25 0.12 14.66
CA VAL A 253 3.58 -0.80 13.74
C VAL A 253 3.36 -2.12 14.48
N SER A 254 2.10 -2.50 14.70
CA SER A 254 1.73 -3.82 15.18
C SER A 254 1.83 -4.85 14.07
N THR A 255 2.33 -6.05 14.38
CA THR A 255 2.38 -7.16 13.43
C THR A 255 1.54 -8.33 13.89
N PHE A 256 1.02 -9.13 12.95
CA PHE A 256 0.36 -10.40 13.23
C PHE A 256 0.47 -11.34 12.04
N ASP A 257 0.36 -12.63 12.27
CA ASP A 257 0.31 -13.64 11.21
C ASP A 257 -1.00 -13.52 10.42
N ALA A 258 -0.93 -13.36 9.09
CA ALA A 258 -2.11 -13.12 8.27
C ALA A 258 -3.02 -14.36 8.11
N ALA A 259 -2.52 -15.56 8.39
CA ALA A 259 -3.28 -16.80 8.29
C ALA A 259 -3.92 -17.19 9.63
N THR A 260 -3.12 -17.21 10.70
CA THR A 260 -3.56 -17.65 12.05
C THR A 260 -4.15 -16.50 12.88
N LEU A 261 -3.85 -15.26 12.52
CA LEU A 261 -4.22 -14.03 13.22
C LEU A 261 -3.53 -13.86 14.59
N GLU A 262 -2.49 -14.63 14.85
CA GLU A 262 -1.73 -14.51 16.10
C GLU A 262 -0.90 -13.24 16.11
N PRO A 263 -0.97 -12.42 17.19
CA PRO A 263 -0.17 -11.21 17.33
C PRO A 263 1.33 -11.50 17.31
N GLY A 264 2.08 -10.63 16.65
CA GLY A 264 3.53 -10.60 16.61
C GLY A 264 4.11 -9.39 17.38
N PRO A 265 5.42 -9.14 17.22
CA PRO A 265 6.07 -7.98 17.83
C PRO A 265 5.54 -6.66 17.28
N ARG A 266 5.64 -5.61 18.11
CA ARG A 266 5.46 -4.22 17.70
C ARG A 266 6.81 -3.59 17.39
N LEU A 267 6.82 -2.69 16.40
CA LEU A 267 8.02 -2.02 15.92
C LEU A 267 7.86 -0.51 16.12
N ASP A 268 8.81 0.13 16.78
CA ASP A 268 8.88 1.59 16.86
C ASP A 268 9.28 2.15 15.50
N VAL A 269 8.52 3.11 14.95
CA VAL A 269 8.74 3.64 13.59
C VAL A 269 8.86 5.16 13.53
N GLY A 270 8.17 5.87 14.37
CA GLY A 270 8.08 7.33 14.41
C GLY A 270 6.71 7.76 14.89
N GLU A 271 6.54 9.04 15.16
CA GLU A 271 5.31 9.58 15.73
C GLU A 271 4.21 9.71 14.66
N TYR A 272 2.99 9.33 15.01
CA TYR A 272 1.80 9.34 14.16
C TYR A 272 2.01 8.60 12.84
N PRO A 273 2.33 7.29 12.84
CA PRO A 273 2.40 6.51 11.61
C PRO A 273 1.00 6.38 10.99
N GLU A 274 0.87 6.74 9.70
CA GLU A 274 -0.40 6.71 8.96
C GLU A 274 -0.33 5.76 7.76
N GLY A 275 0.15 6.24 6.61
CA GLY A 275 0.25 5.44 5.40
C GLY A 275 1.30 4.35 5.52
N ILE A 276 0.97 3.16 5.02
CA ILE A 276 1.86 2.00 5.02
C ILE A 276 1.66 1.20 3.75
N GLN A 277 2.76 0.78 3.14
CA GLN A 277 2.72 -0.10 1.97
C GLN A 277 3.93 -1.03 1.94
N ALA A 278 3.70 -2.28 1.55
CA ALA A 278 4.77 -3.24 1.28
C ALA A 278 5.29 -3.10 -0.15
N SER A 279 6.59 -3.33 -0.35
CA SER A 279 7.16 -3.51 -1.68
C SER A 279 6.53 -4.73 -2.37
N PRO A 280 6.44 -4.76 -3.72
CA PRO A 280 5.82 -5.87 -4.44
C PRO A 280 6.46 -7.24 -4.19
N ASP A 281 7.75 -7.28 -3.88
CA ASP A 281 8.46 -8.49 -3.48
C ASP A 281 8.23 -8.90 -2.01
N GLY A 282 7.50 -8.05 -1.26
CA GLY A 282 7.19 -8.25 0.15
C GLY A 282 8.38 -8.18 1.09
N ARG A 283 9.55 -7.69 0.66
CA ARG A 283 10.76 -7.64 1.50
C ARG A 283 10.79 -6.45 2.44
N THR A 284 10.26 -5.32 1.97
CA THR A 284 10.31 -4.06 2.71
C THR A 284 8.90 -3.50 2.90
N VAL A 285 8.62 -2.98 4.07
CA VAL A 285 7.40 -2.23 4.38
C VAL A 285 7.80 -0.78 4.66
N TYR A 286 7.15 0.16 3.99
CA TYR A 286 7.39 1.59 4.14
C TYR A 286 6.25 2.24 4.91
N VAL A 287 6.59 3.12 5.86
CA VAL A 287 5.64 3.77 6.77
C VAL A 287 5.87 5.28 6.74
N ALA A 288 4.81 6.04 6.47
CA ALA A 288 4.82 7.49 6.58
C ALA A 288 4.43 7.90 8.01
N ASN A 289 5.31 8.65 8.70
CA ASN A 289 5.10 9.09 10.08
C ASN A 289 4.80 10.58 10.09
N TRP A 290 3.53 10.92 10.26
CA TRP A 290 2.99 12.25 10.05
C TRP A 290 3.65 13.33 10.92
N GLU A 291 3.78 13.10 12.24
CA GLU A 291 4.36 14.06 13.19
C GLU A 291 5.89 14.09 13.11
N SER A 292 6.53 12.94 12.90
CA SER A 292 7.99 12.86 12.77
C SER A 292 8.53 13.43 11.46
N ASN A 293 7.69 13.67 10.47
CA ASN A 293 8.10 14.10 9.13
C ASN A 293 9.10 13.14 8.48
N THR A 294 8.77 11.85 8.49
CA THR A 294 9.66 10.80 7.98
C THR A 294 8.93 9.71 7.20
N LEU A 295 9.66 9.06 6.29
CA LEU A 295 9.32 7.76 5.73
C LEU A 295 10.31 6.73 6.30
N THR A 296 9.80 5.69 6.95
CA THR A 296 10.60 4.62 7.58
C THR A 296 10.48 3.34 6.77
N ALA A 297 11.61 2.65 6.56
CA ALA A 297 11.69 1.34 5.92
C ALA A 297 11.88 0.24 6.96
N ILE A 298 11.10 -0.84 6.84
CA ILE A 298 11.12 -2.01 7.73
C ILE A 298 11.47 -3.24 6.88
N ASP A 299 12.44 -4.03 7.33
CA ASP A 299 12.65 -5.40 6.81
C ASP A 299 11.51 -6.29 7.31
N ALA A 300 10.68 -6.76 6.38
CA ALA A 300 9.47 -7.50 6.71
C ALA A 300 9.74 -8.90 7.31
N ALA A 301 10.86 -9.52 6.96
CA ALA A 301 11.25 -10.83 7.47
C ALA A 301 11.94 -10.72 8.85
N ALA A 302 12.89 -9.78 8.98
CA ALA A 302 13.63 -9.57 10.21
C ALA A 302 12.86 -8.76 11.26
N LEU A 303 11.72 -8.16 10.90
CA LEU A 303 10.87 -7.32 11.76
C LEU A 303 11.69 -6.22 12.46
N ARG A 304 12.46 -5.45 11.68
CA ARG A 304 13.28 -4.35 12.19
C ARG A 304 13.32 -3.18 11.22
N VAL A 305 13.42 -1.98 11.74
CA VAL A 305 13.67 -0.77 10.96
C VAL A 305 15.06 -0.85 10.34
N THR A 306 15.15 -0.57 9.04
CA THR A 306 16.40 -0.59 8.28
C THR A 306 16.89 0.80 7.91
N GLY A 307 16.00 1.78 7.90
CA GLY A 307 16.36 3.16 7.59
C GLY A 307 15.16 4.10 7.69
N THR A 308 15.48 5.40 7.72
CA THR A 308 14.48 6.47 7.79
C THR A 308 14.98 7.66 6.99
N VAL A 309 14.08 8.29 6.22
CA VAL A 309 14.37 9.50 5.45
C VAL A 309 13.43 10.63 5.87
N LYS A 310 13.94 11.86 5.91
CA LYS A 310 13.16 13.06 6.16
C LYS A 310 12.33 13.42 4.93
N THR A 311 11.05 13.73 5.18
CA THR A 311 10.09 14.25 4.20
C THR A 311 9.75 15.71 4.50
N SER A 312 8.89 16.30 3.67
CA SER A 312 8.21 17.54 3.98
C SER A 312 7.17 17.33 5.09
N ASP A 313 6.62 18.42 5.63
CA ASP A 313 5.75 18.43 6.80
C ASP A 313 4.43 17.68 6.58
N GLY A 314 4.08 16.80 7.53
CA GLY A 314 2.84 16.02 7.56
C GLY A 314 2.76 14.91 6.50
N PRO A 315 3.74 13.99 6.36
CA PRO A 315 3.68 12.90 5.41
C PRO A 315 2.54 11.93 5.75
N ARG A 316 1.60 11.76 4.80
CA ARG A 316 0.42 10.93 5.03
C ARG A 316 0.40 9.65 4.20
N ALA A 317 0.68 9.74 2.91
CA ALA A 317 0.78 8.60 1.97
C ALA A 317 -0.35 7.56 2.12
N PHE A 318 -1.60 8.03 2.24
CA PHE A 318 -2.76 7.17 2.51
C PHE A 318 -3.20 6.45 1.24
N GLY A 319 -2.72 5.22 1.03
CA GLY A 319 -3.02 4.38 -0.11
C GLY A 319 -1.80 3.70 -0.73
N GLN A 320 -1.72 3.63 -2.06
CA GLN A 320 -0.62 3.03 -2.80
C GLN A 320 0.32 4.11 -3.33
N PHE A 321 1.53 4.16 -2.81
CA PHE A 321 2.48 5.24 -3.06
C PHE A 321 3.85 4.77 -3.61
N LEU A 322 4.07 3.48 -3.77
CA LEU A 322 5.33 2.90 -4.27
C LEU A 322 5.30 2.72 -5.81
N ARG A 323 6.31 3.25 -6.48
CA ARG A 323 6.47 3.23 -7.94
C ARG A 323 7.70 2.44 -8.37
#